data_b46b095d65755d5bbdad49f105a89855
#
_entry.id   b46b095d65755d5bbdad49f105a89855
#
_cell.length_a   1.000
_cell.length_b   1.000
_cell.length_c   1.000
_cell.angle_alpha   90.00
_cell.angle_beta   90.00
_cell.angle_gamma   90.00
#
_symmetry.space_group_name_H-M   'P 1'
#
loop_
_entity.id
_entity.type
_entity.pdbx_description
1 polymer ?
#
loop_
_entity_poly.entity_id
_entity_poly.type
_entity_poly.pdbx_seq_one_letter_code
_entity_poly.pdbx_strand_id
1 'polypeptide(L)'
;MDPEAWLCSYFWPRREKAWWLAWRAFNPALASIRFQFWRDALKGIFAANPQNQIVPQHPVAVLLADMKKHRPVQKYYLNQLIDVRVSLQIITAKALSLPPAAVSLESHLSINSPLSTSLLLGPLPILLPPTHASSAHISHTLSHVSTLLAVVSLLRNLPILISQKKQISIPADICEKYGIVEEELFRRGAEAKGFRDACWEIGTRGMDELITARRDLKETGGKVVPSSVMPIFLSAVAPENYLKRLEKYDFDVFHPDIQKHDWQLAPKIWYRYQTGKL
;
A
#
# COMPACT_ATOMS: atom_id res chain seq x y z
N MET A 1 -11.19 -4.47 7.90
CA MET A 1 -10.20 -3.41 8.15
C MET A 1 -8.82 -4.05 8.09
N ASP A 2 -7.84 -3.36 7.53
CA ASP A 2 -6.44 -3.80 7.46
C ASP A 2 -5.84 -3.88 8.88
N PRO A 3 -5.44 -5.09 9.36
CA PRO A 3 -4.91 -5.26 10.72
C PRO A 3 -3.63 -4.47 10.98
N GLU A 4 -2.80 -4.31 9.97
CA GLU A 4 -1.53 -3.56 10.07
C GLU A 4 -1.80 -2.06 10.27
N ALA A 5 -2.74 -1.51 9.50
CA ALA A 5 -3.18 -0.12 9.68
C ALA A 5 -3.85 0.11 11.04
N TRP A 6 -4.57 -0.88 11.55
CA TRP A 6 -5.15 -0.81 12.89
C TRP A 6 -4.06 -0.72 13.96
N LEU A 7 -3.03 -1.56 13.90
CA LEU A 7 -1.91 -1.50 14.84
C LEU A 7 -1.19 -0.15 14.77
N CYS A 8 -0.90 0.34 13.57
CA CYS A 8 -0.27 1.65 13.39
C CYS A 8 -1.13 2.80 13.96
N SER A 9 -2.46 2.66 13.97
CA SER A 9 -3.37 3.71 14.44
C SER A 9 -3.21 4.04 15.93
N TYR A 10 -2.66 3.15 16.74
CA TYR A 10 -2.42 3.41 18.17
C TYR A 10 -1.35 4.49 18.42
N PHE A 11 -0.51 4.75 17.43
CA PHE A 11 0.56 5.75 17.49
C PHE A 11 0.16 7.09 16.85
N TRP A 12 -1.06 7.18 16.32
CA TRP A 12 -1.60 8.44 15.82
C TRP A 12 -2.12 9.30 16.97
N PRO A 13 -1.99 10.65 16.90
CA PRO A 13 -2.59 11.52 17.87
C PRO A 13 -4.11 11.25 17.98
N ARG A 14 -4.67 11.39 19.18
CA ARG A 14 -6.05 10.94 19.48
C ARG A 14 -7.10 11.48 18.50
N ARG A 15 -7.00 12.74 18.11
CA ARG A 15 -7.95 13.38 17.20
C ARG A 15 -7.79 12.86 15.78
N GLU A 16 -6.57 12.76 15.33
CA GLU A 16 -6.18 12.38 13.97
C GLU A 16 -6.35 10.88 13.71
N LYS A 17 -6.36 10.07 14.75
CA LYS A 17 -6.58 8.61 14.65
C LYS A 17 -7.86 8.25 13.91
N ALA A 18 -8.98 8.95 14.23
CA ALA A 18 -10.27 8.68 13.57
C ALA A 18 -10.20 9.00 12.07
N TRP A 19 -9.51 10.07 11.69
CA TRP A 19 -9.32 10.46 10.29
C TRP A 19 -8.42 9.49 9.53
N TRP A 20 -7.34 9.03 10.17
CA TRP A 20 -6.50 7.98 9.60
C TRP A 20 -7.29 6.69 9.35
N LEU A 21 -8.06 6.24 10.32
CA LEU A 21 -8.89 5.05 10.19
C LEU A 21 -9.96 5.21 9.10
N ALA A 22 -10.57 6.39 8.98
CA ALA A 22 -11.52 6.68 7.91
C ALA A 22 -10.85 6.64 6.53
N TRP A 23 -9.65 7.22 6.40
CA TRP A 23 -8.86 7.16 5.17
C TRP A 23 -8.54 5.72 4.76
N ARG A 24 -8.09 4.91 5.71
CA ARG A 24 -7.79 3.49 5.45
C ARG A 24 -9.05 2.67 5.16
N ALA A 25 -10.17 2.96 5.83
CA ALA A 25 -11.44 2.29 5.62
C ALA A 25 -12.12 2.69 4.30
N PHE A 26 -11.78 3.82 3.73
CA PHE A 26 -12.29 4.25 2.42
C PHE A 26 -11.92 3.25 1.31
N ASN A 27 -10.68 2.76 1.30
CA ASN A 27 -10.22 1.81 0.30
C ASN A 27 -11.03 0.49 0.26
N PRO A 28 -11.24 -0.26 1.36
CA PRO A 28 -12.10 -1.44 1.34
C PRO A 28 -13.59 -1.10 1.11
N ALA A 29 -14.08 0.07 1.52
CA ALA A 29 -15.44 0.50 1.26
C ALA A 29 -15.73 0.64 -0.25
N LEU A 30 -14.72 0.92 -1.07
CA LEU A 30 -14.83 0.95 -2.52
C LEU A 30 -15.11 -0.43 -3.14
N ALA A 31 -14.79 -1.53 -2.46
CA ALA A 31 -14.99 -2.88 -2.98
C ALA A 31 -16.45 -3.34 -2.95
N SER A 32 -17.27 -2.78 -2.07
CA SER A 32 -18.65 -3.21 -1.81
C SER A 32 -19.73 -2.26 -2.31
N ILE A 33 -19.37 -1.06 -2.76
CA ILE A 33 -20.31 0.02 -3.08
C ILE A 33 -20.04 0.58 -4.47
N ARG A 34 -21.09 1.09 -5.07
CA ARG A 34 -21.05 1.75 -6.38
C ARG A 34 -20.07 2.91 -6.36
N PHE A 35 -19.06 2.86 -7.21
CA PHE A 35 -18.04 3.92 -7.33
C PHE A 35 -18.64 5.31 -7.56
N GLN A 36 -19.79 5.38 -8.23
CA GLN A 36 -20.50 6.63 -8.46
C GLN A 36 -20.93 7.29 -7.13
N PHE A 37 -21.44 6.51 -6.16
CA PHE A 37 -21.77 7.04 -4.84
C PHE A 37 -20.57 7.76 -4.20
N TRP A 38 -19.36 7.16 -4.26
CA TRP A 38 -18.19 7.77 -3.68
C TRP A 38 -17.68 8.98 -4.46
N ARG A 39 -17.80 8.97 -5.79
CA ARG A 39 -17.49 10.16 -6.62
C ARG A 39 -18.39 11.33 -6.26
N ASP A 40 -19.69 11.09 -6.10
CA ASP A 40 -20.67 12.11 -5.73
C ASP A 40 -20.45 12.58 -4.28
N ALA A 41 -20.17 11.66 -3.35
CA ALA A 41 -19.80 11.99 -1.99
C ALA A 41 -18.56 12.89 -1.91
N LEU A 42 -17.49 12.56 -2.63
CA LEU A 42 -16.30 13.40 -2.69
C LEU A 42 -16.55 14.73 -3.39
N LYS A 43 -17.41 14.77 -4.40
CA LYS A 43 -17.82 16.03 -5.04
C LYS A 43 -18.51 16.95 -4.02
N GLY A 44 -19.45 16.41 -3.24
CA GLY A 44 -20.15 17.15 -2.19
C GLY A 44 -19.23 17.57 -1.04
N ILE A 45 -18.43 16.64 -0.49
CA ILE A 45 -17.50 16.92 0.61
C ILE A 45 -16.50 18.03 0.23
N PHE A 46 -15.96 18.01 -1.01
CA PHE A 46 -14.95 18.94 -1.48
C PHE A 46 -15.51 20.11 -2.30
N ALA A 47 -16.84 20.33 -2.28
CA ALA A 47 -17.43 21.50 -2.92
C ALA A 47 -16.83 22.80 -2.38
N ALA A 48 -16.57 23.75 -3.30
CA ALA A 48 -15.99 25.05 -2.94
C ALA A 48 -17.01 25.93 -2.20
N ASN A 49 -18.29 25.89 -2.63
CA ASN A 49 -19.36 26.64 -2.01
C ASN A 49 -19.96 25.85 -0.83
N PRO A 50 -19.98 26.40 0.39
CA PRO A 50 -20.59 25.75 1.56
C PRO A 50 -22.05 25.31 1.37
N GLN A 51 -22.83 26.05 0.58
CA GLN A 51 -24.23 25.71 0.27
C GLN A 51 -24.37 24.43 -0.55
N ASN A 52 -23.33 24.03 -1.30
CA ASN A 52 -23.31 22.83 -2.12
C ASN A 52 -22.61 21.64 -1.42
N GLN A 53 -22.24 21.81 -0.15
CA GLN A 53 -21.60 20.74 0.63
C GLN A 53 -22.66 19.74 1.10
N ILE A 54 -22.77 18.63 0.36
CA ILE A 54 -23.64 17.51 0.72
C ILE A 54 -22.76 16.37 1.22
N VAL A 55 -22.91 16.02 2.49
CA VAL A 55 -22.20 14.89 3.11
C VAL A 55 -23.18 13.75 3.30
N PRO A 56 -22.98 12.60 2.62
CA PRO A 56 -23.82 11.43 2.85
C PRO A 56 -23.74 10.94 4.29
N GLN A 57 -24.82 10.36 4.81
CA GLN A 57 -24.87 9.74 6.14
C GLN A 57 -24.14 8.38 6.16
N HIS A 58 -22.86 8.40 5.81
CA HIS A 58 -21.99 7.24 5.86
C HIS A 58 -20.82 7.55 6.80
N PRO A 59 -20.49 6.69 7.79
CA PRO A 59 -19.47 7.01 8.80
C PRO A 59 -18.14 7.49 8.22
N VAL A 60 -17.65 6.83 7.16
CA VAL A 60 -16.41 7.23 6.49
C VAL A 60 -16.55 8.60 5.82
N ALA A 61 -17.68 8.90 5.17
CA ALA A 61 -17.90 10.19 4.50
C ALA A 61 -17.95 11.35 5.52
N VAL A 62 -18.60 11.13 6.65
CA VAL A 62 -18.69 12.13 7.75
C VAL A 62 -17.29 12.43 8.32
N LEU A 63 -16.47 11.39 8.56
CA LEU A 63 -15.11 11.57 9.07
C LEU A 63 -14.18 12.23 8.03
N LEU A 64 -14.32 11.92 6.75
CA LEU A 64 -13.57 12.59 5.68
C LEU A 64 -13.96 14.06 5.55
N ALA A 65 -15.24 14.39 5.72
CA ALA A 65 -15.71 15.77 5.73
C ALA A 65 -15.19 16.55 6.95
N ASP A 66 -15.17 15.93 8.13
CA ASP A 66 -14.58 16.52 9.33
C ASP A 66 -13.08 16.74 9.17
N MET A 67 -12.36 15.76 8.65
CA MET A 67 -10.93 15.87 8.35
C MET A 67 -10.63 17.05 7.42
N LYS A 68 -11.38 17.20 6.31
CA LYS A 68 -11.23 18.31 5.37
C LYS A 68 -11.38 19.68 6.05
N LYS A 69 -12.28 19.81 7.03
CA LYS A 69 -12.48 21.09 7.76
C LYS A 69 -11.26 21.51 8.57
N HIS A 70 -10.47 20.57 9.03
CA HIS A 70 -9.37 20.80 9.94
C HIS A 70 -7.98 20.67 9.32
N ARG A 71 -7.87 19.98 8.18
CA ARG A 71 -6.58 19.66 7.51
C ARG A 71 -6.68 19.86 6.00
N PRO A 72 -5.61 20.37 5.36
CA PRO A 72 -5.57 20.62 3.92
C PRO A 72 -5.36 19.35 3.10
N VAL A 73 -6.25 18.36 3.27
CA VAL A 73 -6.17 17.11 2.52
C VAL A 73 -6.63 17.30 1.08
N GLN A 74 -5.99 16.59 0.15
CA GLN A 74 -6.25 16.71 -1.27
C GLN A 74 -7.27 15.67 -1.74
N LYS A 75 -8.32 16.13 -2.43
CA LYS A 75 -9.31 15.27 -3.11
C LYS A 75 -8.67 14.31 -4.10
N TYR A 76 -7.55 14.72 -4.71
CA TYR A 76 -6.82 13.95 -5.72
C TYR A 76 -6.54 12.50 -5.27
N TYR A 77 -5.98 12.30 -4.08
CA TYR A 77 -5.64 10.96 -3.60
C TYR A 77 -6.87 10.07 -3.38
N LEU A 78 -8.00 10.63 -2.95
CA LEU A 78 -9.25 9.87 -2.80
C LEU A 78 -9.83 9.49 -4.15
N ASN A 79 -9.80 10.39 -5.14
CA ASN A 79 -10.21 10.07 -6.51
C ASN A 79 -9.30 8.99 -7.11
N GLN A 80 -7.99 9.08 -6.91
CA GLN A 80 -7.03 8.08 -7.38
C GLN A 80 -7.31 6.69 -6.80
N LEU A 81 -7.70 6.59 -5.52
CA LEU A 81 -8.15 5.32 -4.92
C LEU A 81 -9.36 4.73 -5.65
N ILE A 82 -10.35 5.56 -6.03
CA ILE A 82 -11.50 5.13 -6.81
C ILE A 82 -11.07 4.66 -8.20
N ASP A 83 -10.27 5.46 -8.90
CA ASP A 83 -9.89 5.20 -10.28
C ASP A 83 -9.05 3.93 -10.42
N VAL A 84 -8.10 3.69 -9.51
CA VAL A 84 -7.32 2.43 -9.46
C VAL A 84 -8.25 1.23 -9.22
N ARG A 85 -9.23 1.35 -8.32
CA ARG A 85 -10.18 0.26 -8.05
C ARG A 85 -11.11 0.00 -9.23
N VAL A 86 -11.57 1.03 -9.93
CA VAL A 86 -12.35 0.90 -11.18
C VAL A 86 -11.50 0.17 -12.23
N SER A 87 -10.26 0.60 -12.42
CA SER A 87 -9.34 -0.03 -13.38
C SER A 87 -9.11 -1.51 -13.05
N LEU A 88 -8.86 -1.85 -11.78
CA LEU A 88 -8.68 -3.23 -11.33
C LEU A 88 -9.95 -4.07 -11.55
N GLN A 89 -11.16 -3.52 -11.35
CA GLN A 89 -12.41 -4.23 -11.63
C GLN A 89 -12.62 -4.44 -13.13
N ILE A 90 -12.30 -3.45 -13.96
CA ILE A 90 -12.39 -3.58 -15.41
C ILE A 90 -11.41 -4.66 -15.90
N ILE A 91 -10.17 -4.65 -15.38
CA ILE A 91 -9.17 -5.66 -15.71
C ILE A 91 -9.66 -7.05 -15.29
N THR A 92 -10.18 -7.23 -14.06
CA THR A 92 -10.72 -8.51 -13.58
C THR A 92 -11.98 -8.95 -14.31
N ALA A 93 -12.84 -8.04 -14.72
CA ALA A 93 -14.04 -8.34 -15.52
C ALA A 93 -13.69 -8.71 -16.97
N LYS A 94 -12.69 -8.06 -17.55
CA LYS A 94 -12.13 -8.41 -18.86
C LYS A 94 -11.24 -9.66 -18.83
N ALA A 95 -10.80 -10.12 -17.66
CA ALA A 95 -9.95 -11.29 -17.46
C ALA A 95 -10.67 -12.65 -17.67
N LEU A 96 -11.91 -12.63 -18.13
CA LEU A 96 -12.46 -13.73 -18.95
C LEU A 96 -11.76 -13.84 -20.32
N SER A 97 -11.04 -12.83 -20.78
CA SER A 97 -10.00 -12.83 -21.79
C SER A 97 -8.75 -12.25 -21.10
N LEU A 98 -7.76 -13.11 -20.83
CA LEU A 98 -6.49 -12.83 -20.13
C LEU A 98 -6.05 -11.35 -20.28
N PRO A 99 -5.86 -10.60 -19.16
CA PRO A 99 -5.08 -9.40 -19.26
C PRO A 99 -3.65 -9.82 -19.61
N PRO A 100 -2.98 -9.15 -20.54
CA PRO A 100 -1.55 -9.35 -20.68
C PRO A 100 -0.93 -9.09 -19.31
N ALA A 101 -0.14 -10.05 -18.81
CA ALA A 101 0.72 -9.81 -17.67
C ALA A 101 1.45 -8.49 -17.93
N ALA A 102 1.63 -7.67 -16.90
CA ALA A 102 2.41 -6.44 -17.08
C ALA A 102 3.73 -6.80 -17.75
N VAL A 103 4.10 -6.06 -18.78
CA VAL A 103 5.26 -6.41 -19.61
C VAL A 103 6.53 -6.43 -18.75
N SER A 104 6.64 -5.51 -17.77
CA SER A 104 7.79 -5.44 -16.87
C SER A 104 7.36 -5.16 -15.44
N LEU A 105 8.26 -5.43 -14.48
CA LEU A 105 8.05 -5.12 -13.07
C LEU A 105 7.77 -3.62 -12.87
N GLU A 106 8.50 -2.75 -13.56
CA GLU A 106 8.29 -1.30 -13.46
C GLU A 106 6.91 -0.89 -14.02
N SER A 107 6.44 -1.50 -15.12
CA SER A 107 5.07 -1.32 -15.60
C SER A 107 4.03 -1.75 -14.57
N HIS A 108 4.25 -2.91 -13.94
CA HIS A 108 3.37 -3.41 -12.88
C HIS A 108 3.32 -2.43 -11.69
N LEU A 109 4.46 -1.94 -11.26
CA LEU A 109 4.58 -1.00 -10.15
C LEU A 109 3.93 0.34 -10.52
N SER A 110 4.12 0.86 -11.74
CA SER A 110 3.52 2.12 -12.18
C SER A 110 1.98 2.09 -12.15
N ILE A 111 1.38 0.94 -12.40
CA ILE A 111 -0.08 0.75 -12.35
C ILE A 111 -0.59 0.60 -10.91
N ASN A 112 0.17 -0.08 -10.04
CA ASN A 112 -0.29 -0.45 -8.70
C ASN A 112 0.23 0.47 -7.58
N SER A 113 1.38 1.13 -7.74
CA SER A 113 1.92 2.06 -6.74
C SER A 113 0.99 3.25 -6.44
N PRO A 114 0.18 3.79 -7.39
CA PRO A 114 -0.76 4.85 -7.08
C PRO A 114 -1.73 4.52 -5.95
N LEU A 115 -2.09 3.24 -5.79
CA LEU A 115 -2.91 2.80 -4.66
C LEU A 115 -2.17 3.01 -3.32
N SER A 116 -0.95 2.47 -3.22
CA SER A 116 -0.12 2.58 -2.01
C SER A 116 0.28 4.04 -1.73
N THR A 117 0.60 4.79 -2.78
CA THR A 117 0.91 6.23 -2.71
C THR A 117 -0.27 7.01 -2.15
N SER A 118 -1.48 6.79 -2.66
CA SER A 118 -2.67 7.48 -2.14
C SER A 118 -3.00 7.11 -0.70
N LEU A 119 -2.69 5.88 -0.29
CA LEU A 119 -2.89 5.41 1.09
C LEU A 119 -1.88 6.01 2.08
N LEU A 120 -0.69 6.43 1.63
CA LEU A 120 0.35 7.01 2.48
C LEU A 120 0.44 8.54 2.33
N LEU A 121 0.56 9.06 1.11
CA LEU A 121 0.73 10.51 0.90
C LEU A 121 -0.57 11.29 1.12
N GLY A 122 -1.71 10.69 0.83
CA GLY A 122 -2.99 11.36 1.04
C GLY A 122 -3.24 11.80 2.49
N PRO A 123 -3.00 10.96 3.51
CA PRO A 123 -3.15 11.35 4.90
C PRO A 123 -1.95 12.12 5.49
N LEU A 124 -0.83 12.28 4.77
CA LEU A 124 0.33 13.02 5.26
C LEU A 124 -0.02 14.43 5.76
N PRO A 125 -0.88 15.22 5.09
CA PRO A 125 -1.27 16.56 5.57
C PRO A 125 -2.00 16.56 6.92
N ILE A 126 -2.45 15.41 7.41
CA ILE A 126 -3.03 15.28 8.75
C ILE A 126 -1.94 15.51 9.82
N LEU A 127 -0.73 14.99 9.56
CA LEU A 127 0.41 15.04 10.48
C LEU A 127 1.37 16.21 10.20
N LEU A 128 1.56 16.54 8.92
CA LEU A 128 2.53 17.52 8.46
C LEU A 128 1.87 18.46 7.44
N PRO A 129 1.73 19.77 7.75
CA PRO A 129 1.20 20.74 6.79
C PRO A 129 2.05 20.79 5.52
N PRO A 130 1.46 20.93 4.31
CA PRO A 130 2.20 21.03 3.06
C PRO A 130 3.17 22.22 2.98
N THR A 131 2.91 23.26 3.78
CA THR A 131 3.76 24.46 3.88
C THR A 131 5.02 24.23 4.73
N HIS A 132 5.12 23.10 5.42
CA HIS A 132 6.31 22.79 6.23
C HIS A 132 7.52 22.53 5.33
N ALA A 133 8.68 23.08 5.67
CA ALA A 133 9.90 22.99 4.87
C ALA A 133 10.31 21.56 4.50
N SER A 134 10.10 20.60 5.40
CA SER A 134 10.43 19.19 5.18
C SER A 134 9.34 18.42 4.42
N SER A 135 8.21 19.02 4.06
CA SER A 135 7.07 18.29 3.47
C SER A 135 7.41 17.61 2.16
N ALA A 136 8.13 18.28 1.26
CA ALA A 136 8.55 17.74 -0.03
C ALA A 136 9.49 16.53 0.15
N HIS A 137 10.47 16.65 1.04
CA HIS A 137 11.42 15.57 1.34
C HIS A 137 10.72 14.35 1.97
N ILE A 138 9.87 14.58 2.97
CA ILE A 138 9.09 13.50 3.60
C ILE A 138 8.17 12.82 2.58
N SER A 139 7.55 13.58 1.68
CA SER A 139 6.71 13.02 0.60
C SER A 139 7.53 12.17 -0.36
N HIS A 140 8.74 12.60 -0.71
CA HIS A 140 9.66 11.81 -1.56
C HIS A 140 10.04 10.49 -0.88
N THR A 141 10.49 10.55 0.38
CA THR A 141 10.82 9.34 1.14
C THR A 141 9.62 8.39 1.29
N LEU A 142 8.41 8.91 1.51
CA LEU A 142 7.20 8.10 1.56
C LEU A 142 6.83 7.48 0.21
N SER A 143 7.25 8.06 -0.92
CA SER A 143 7.02 7.42 -2.23
C SER A 143 7.81 6.11 -2.36
N HIS A 144 9.03 6.04 -1.83
CA HIS A 144 9.80 4.79 -1.73
C HIS A 144 9.10 3.75 -0.86
N VAL A 145 8.56 4.17 0.29
CA VAL A 145 7.75 3.28 1.15
C VAL A 145 6.49 2.80 0.42
N SER A 146 5.87 3.64 -0.42
CA SER A 146 4.70 3.26 -1.22
C SER A 146 5.04 2.17 -2.24
N THR A 147 6.20 2.26 -2.88
CA THR A 147 6.68 1.24 -3.82
C THR A 147 6.98 -0.08 -3.10
N LEU A 148 7.62 -0.03 -1.92
CA LEU A 148 7.79 -1.21 -1.07
C LEU A 148 6.45 -1.90 -0.77
N LEU A 149 5.41 -1.13 -0.40
CA LEU A 149 4.07 -1.66 -0.16
C LEU A 149 3.46 -2.30 -1.41
N ALA A 150 3.65 -1.71 -2.59
CA ALA A 150 3.16 -2.27 -3.85
C ALA A 150 3.86 -3.59 -4.19
N VAL A 151 5.18 -3.68 -4.03
CA VAL A 151 5.97 -4.91 -4.20
C VAL A 151 5.48 -6.02 -3.26
N VAL A 152 5.37 -5.72 -1.98
CA VAL A 152 4.91 -6.70 -0.99
C VAL A 152 3.47 -7.14 -1.25
N SER A 153 2.61 -6.22 -1.72
CA SER A 153 1.24 -6.58 -2.12
C SER A 153 1.21 -7.56 -3.30
N LEU A 154 2.11 -7.39 -4.28
CA LEU A 154 2.26 -8.33 -5.38
C LEU A 154 2.61 -9.73 -4.84
N LEU A 155 3.69 -9.85 -4.05
CA LEU A 155 4.15 -11.13 -3.50
C LEU A 155 3.09 -11.81 -2.61
N ARG A 156 2.41 -11.06 -1.75
CA ARG A 156 1.35 -11.58 -0.85
C ARG A 156 0.13 -12.10 -1.61
N ASN A 157 -0.14 -11.55 -2.80
CA ASN A 157 -1.29 -11.97 -3.60
C ASN A 157 -0.99 -13.19 -4.47
N LEU A 158 0.28 -13.50 -4.78
CA LEU A 158 0.65 -14.62 -5.65
C LEU A 158 0.04 -15.97 -5.22
N PRO A 159 0.10 -16.38 -3.93
CA PRO A 159 -0.46 -17.66 -3.53
C PRO A 159 -1.96 -17.77 -3.81
N ILE A 160 -2.71 -16.70 -3.56
CA ILE A 160 -4.16 -16.66 -3.78
C ILE A 160 -4.48 -16.68 -5.28
N LEU A 161 -3.77 -15.87 -6.07
CA LEU A 161 -3.98 -15.79 -7.51
C LEU A 161 -3.66 -17.11 -8.20
N ILE A 162 -2.53 -17.73 -7.86
CA ILE A 162 -2.07 -19.00 -8.45
C ILE A 162 -2.98 -20.16 -8.03
N SER A 163 -3.24 -20.31 -6.71
CA SER A 163 -3.97 -21.47 -6.19
C SER A 163 -5.46 -21.41 -6.50
N GLN A 164 -6.10 -20.25 -6.29
CA GLN A 164 -7.56 -20.13 -6.38
C GLN A 164 -8.04 -19.65 -7.74
N LYS A 165 -7.34 -18.69 -8.36
CA LYS A 165 -7.78 -18.07 -9.61
C LYS A 165 -7.11 -18.61 -10.84
N LYS A 166 -6.07 -19.44 -10.69
CA LYS A 166 -5.24 -19.93 -11.81
C LYS A 166 -4.76 -18.78 -12.70
N GLN A 167 -4.28 -17.72 -12.06
CA GLN A 167 -3.77 -16.52 -12.72
C GLN A 167 -2.35 -16.21 -12.24
N ILE A 168 -1.48 -15.81 -13.14
CA ILE A 168 -0.14 -15.34 -12.84
C ILE A 168 -0.13 -13.82 -12.92
N SER A 169 0.34 -13.19 -11.84
CA SER A 169 0.53 -11.74 -11.77
C SER A 169 2.01 -11.35 -11.79
N ILE A 170 2.90 -12.32 -12.04
CA ILE A 170 4.33 -12.05 -12.21
C ILE A 170 4.51 -11.35 -13.55
N PRO A 171 5.32 -10.27 -13.62
CA PRO A 171 5.61 -9.60 -14.88
C PRO A 171 6.25 -10.52 -15.93
N ALA A 172 5.91 -10.28 -17.21
CA ALA A 172 6.31 -11.17 -18.30
C ALA A 172 7.84 -11.24 -18.47
N ASP A 173 8.54 -10.11 -18.30
CA ASP A 173 10.01 -10.03 -18.35
C ASP A 173 10.68 -10.93 -17.30
N ILE A 174 10.13 -11.00 -16.10
CA ILE A 174 10.61 -11.87 -15.01
C ILE A 174 10.27 -13.33 -15.32
N CYS A 175 9.07 -13.62 -15.84
CA CYS A 175 8.70 -14.98 -16.24
C CYS A 175 9.64 -15.51 -17.32
N GLU A 176 9.94 -14.69 -18.33
CA GLU A 176 10.86 -15.04 -19.41
C GLU A 176 12.29 -15.24 -18.90
N LYS A 177 12.78 -14.30 -18.09
CA LYS A 177 14.13 -14.35 -17.50
C LYS A 177 14.41 -15.63 -16.72
N TYR A 178 13.44 -16.09 -15.93
CA TYR A 178 13.59 -17.28 -15.08
C TYR A 178 12.98 -18.54 -15.69
N GLY A 179 12.43 -18.45 -16.89
CA GLY A 179 11.85 -19.58 -17.61
C GLY A 179 10.65 -20.20 -16.89
N ILE A 180 9.80 -19.36 -16.30
CA ILE A 180 8.61 -19.81 -15.58
C ILE A 180 7.54 -20.25 -16.57
N VAL A 181 7.11 -21.52 -16.44
CA VAL A 181 6.01 -22.08 -17.21
C VAL A 181 4.75 -22.09 -16.35
N GLU A 182 3.68 -21.45 -16.85
CA GLU A 182 2.42 -21.29 -16.12
C GLU A 182 1.83 -22.62 -15.64
N GLU A 183 1.78 -23.61 -16.51
CA GLU A 183 1.23 -24.92 -16.18
C GLU A 183 2.03 -25.62 -15.06
N GLU A 184 3.35 -25.51 -15.09
CA GLU A 184 4.22 -26.05 -14.05
C GLU A 184 3.97 -25.34 -12.71
N LEU A 185 3.84 -24.02 -12.74
CA LEU A 185 3.58 -23.21 -11.55
C LEU A 185 2.22 -23.57 -10.92
N PHE A 186 1.18 -23.79 -11.72
CA PHE A 186 -0.13 -24.21 -11.21
C PHE A 186 -0.14 -25.62 -10.61
N ARG A 187 0.75 -26.51 -11.05
CA ARG A 187 0.86 -27.89 -10.56
C ARG A 187 1.78 -28.02 -9.36
N ARG A 188 2.92 -27.32 -9.35
CA ARG A 188 4.02 -27.50 -8.38
C ARG A 188 4.15 -26.36 -7.38
N GLY A 189 3.49 -25.21 -7.62
CA GLY A 189 3.59 -24.04 -6.74
C GLY A 189 5.03 -23.54 -6.61
N ALA A 190 5.52 -23.44 -5.37
CA ALA A 190 6.87 -22.94 -5.08
C ALA A 190 8.02 -23.79 -5.67
N GLU A 191 7.75 -25.02 -6.03
CA GLU A 191 8.76 -25.93 -6.61
C GLU A 191 8.86 -25.81 -8.14
N ALA A 192 8.05 -24.95 -8.77
CA ALA A 192 8.18 -24.66 -10.18
C ALA A 192 9.51 -23.97 -10.45
N LYS A 193 10.15 -24.36 -11.56
CA LYS A 193 11.47 -23.85 -11.95
C LYS A 193 11.46 -22.32 -12.04
N GLY A 194 12.46 -21.68 -11.43
CA GLY A 194 12.67 -20.22 -11.48
C GLY A 194 11.68 -19.39 -10.68
N PHE A 195 10.64 -19.99 -10.06
CA PHE A 195 9.63 -19.23 -9.35
C PHE A 195 10.17 -18.53 -8.08
N ARG A 196 10.99 -19.21 -7.28
CA ARG A 196 11.61 -18.62 -6.08
C ARG A 196 12.58 -17.51 -6.45
N ASP A 197 13.35 -17.70 -7.53
CA ASP A 197 14.27 -16.68 -8.05
C ASP A 197 13.52 -15.42 -8.50
N ALA A 198 12.37 -15.58 -9.15
CA ALA A 198 11.48 -14.48 -9.51
C ALA A 198 10.95 -13.76 -8.27
N CYS A 199 10.52 -14.48 -7.24
CA CYS A 199 10.08 -13.90 -5.96
C CYS A 199 11.22 -13.18 -5.26
N TRP A 200 12.45 -13.69 -5.33
CA TRP A 200 13.65 -13.06 -4.82
C TRP A 200 13.93 -11.72 -5.52
N GLU A 201 13.92 -11.68 -6.85
CA GLU A 201 14.15 -10.44 -7.59
C GLU A 201 13.09 -9.37 -7.27
N ILE A 202 11.81 -9.76 -7.26
CA ILE A 202 10.72 -8.87 -6.87
C ILE A 202 10.90 -8.37 -5.43
N GLY A 203 11.25 -9.27 -4.49
CA GLY A 203 11.48 -8.91 -3.10
C GLY A 203 12.67 -7.97 -2.90
N THR A 204 13.76 -8.19 -3.63
CA THR A 204 14.96 -7.34 -3.62
C THR A 204 14.62 -5.93 -4.06
N ARG A 205 13.82 -5.77 -5.13
CA ARG A 205 13.35 -4.45 -5.58
C ARG A 205 12.63 -3.69 -4.46
N GLY A 206 11.85 -4.39 -3.63
CA GLY A 206 11.18 -3.78 -2.47
C GLY A 206 12.16 -3.38 -1.35
N MET A 207 13.17 -4.21 -1.06
CA MET A 207 14.19 -3.89 -0.06
C MET A 207 15.06 -2.71 -0.49
N ASP A 208 15.38 -2.58 -1.76
CA ASP A 208 16.15 -1.45 -2.31
C ASP A 208 15.40 -0.12 -2.09
N GLU A 209 14.08 -0.12 -2.23
CA GLU A 209 13.25 1.05 -1.93
C GLU A 209 13.32 1.44 -0.44
N LEU A 210 13.29 0.44 0.45
CA LEU A 210 13.42 0.71 1.88
C LEU A 210 14.81 1.24 2.26
N ILE A 211 15.86 0.70 1.63
CA ILE A 211 17.24 1.17 1.82
C ILE A 211 17.38 2.62 1.33
N THR A 212 16.79 2.94 0.18
CA THR A 212 16.76 4.29 -0.36
C THR A 212 16.03 5.25 0.57
N ALA A 213 14.83 4.90 1.05
CA ALA A 213 14.09 5.70 2.02
C ALA A 213 14.90 5.97 3.30
N ARG A 214 15.64 4.98 3.79
CA ARG A 214 16.53 5.12 4.96
C ARG A 214 17.73 6.02 4.68
N ARG A 215 18.28 5.97 3.47
CA ARG A 215 19.39 6.84 3.05
C ARG A 215 18.91 8.29 2.99
N ASP A 216 17.78 8.55 2.35
CA ASP A 216 17.21 9.89 2.24
C ASP A 216 16.98 10.52 3.62
N LEU A 217 16.45 9.77 4.58
CA LEU A 217 16.26 10.24 5.96
C LEU A 217 17.60 10.59 6.65
N LYS A 218 18.69 9.90 6.31
CA LYS A 218 20.02 10.20 6.88
C LYS A 218 20.65 11.45 6.27
N GLU A 219 20.49 11.67 4.97
CA GLU A 219 21.08 12.79 4.25
C GLU A 219 20.54 14.15 4.72
N THR A 220 19.33 14.20 5.23
CA THR A 220 18.73 15.43 5.80
C THR A 220 19.15 15.72 7.25
N GLY A 221 20.19 15.06 7.76
CA GLY A 221 20.75 15.30 9.10
C GLY A 221 20.04 14.56 10.23
N GLY A 222 19.01 13.76 9.92
CA GLY A 222 18.26 12.95 10.87
C GLY A 222 18.54 11.46 10.70
N LYS A 223 19.15 10.81 11.69
CA LYS A 223 19.16 9.33 11.78
C LYS A 223 17.78 8.76 12.10
N VAL A 224 16.81 9.61 12.33
CA VAL A 224 15.52 9.30 12.96
C VAL A 224 14.42 10.04 12.22
N VAL A 225 13.34 9.35 11.94
CA VAL A 225 12.13 9.96 11.40
C VAL A 225 11.58 10.98 12.39
N PRO A 226 11.19 12.20 11.98
CA PRO A 226 10.58 13.17 12.86
C PRO A 226 9.36 12.54 13.58
N SER A 227 9.27 12.73 14.90
CA SER A 227 8.23 12.11 15.74
C SER A 227 6.81 12.46 15.27
N SER A 228 6.63 13.66 14.71
CA SER A 228 5.33 14.11 14.16
C SER A 228 4.83 13.25 13.01
N VAL A 229 5.71 12.73 12.16
CA VAL A 229 5.36 11.91 10.98
C VAL A 229 5.67 10.43 11.17
N MET A 230 6.30 10.04 12.28
CA MET A 230 6.60 8.64 12.58
C MET A 230 5.40 7.71 12.42
N PRO A 231 4.18 8.06 12.84
CA PRO A 231 3.02 7.17 12.72
C PRO A 231 2.73 6.68 11.31
N ILE A 232 3.00 7.50 10.28
CA ILE A 232 2.77 7.10 8.89
C ILE A 232 3.89 6.17 8.37
N PHE A 233 5.14 6.38 8.81
CA PHE A 233 6.28 5.55 8.46
C PHE A 233 6.21 4.14 9.08
N LEU A 234 5.46 3.96 10.17
CA LEU A 234 5.22 2.63 10.76
C LEU A 234 4.57 1.66 9.78
N SER A 235 3.92 2.16 8.72
CA SER A 235 3.37 1.35 7.64
C SER A 235 4.45 0.55 6.88
N ALA A 236 5.73 0.92 6.97
CA ALA A 236 6.83 0.18 6.36
C ALA A 236 7.25 -1.06 7.17
N VAL A 237 6.90 -1.15 8.45
CA VAL A 237 7.38 -2.21 9.36
C VAL A 237 6.86 -3.59 8.95
N ALA A 238 5.59 -3.68 8.61
CA ALA A 238 4.98 -4.94 8.21
C ALA A 238 5.53 -5.46 6.86
N PRO A 239 5.67 -4.63 5.80
CA PRO A 239 6.33 -5.02 4.56
C PRO A 239 7.78 -5.46 4.75
N GLU A 240 8.59 -4.71 5.50
CA GLU A 240 9.97 -5.09 5.83
C GLU A 240 10.02 -6.45 6.51
N ASN A 241 9.18 -6.65 7.51
CA ASN A 241 9.16 -7.90 8.25
C ASN A 241 8.70 -9.08 7.39
N TYR A 242 7.75 -8.85 6.47
CA TYR A 242 7.32 -9.86 5.50
C TYR A 242 8.48 -10.28 4.60
N LEU A 243 9.23 -9.34 4.01
CA LEU A 243 10.36 -9.65 3.14
C LEU A 243 11.48 -10.39 3.88
N LYS A 244 11.80 -10.01 5.11
CA LYS A 244 12.78 -10.73 5.94
C LYS A 244 12.35 -12.16 6.29
N ARG A 245 11.05 -12.36 6.51
CA ARG A 245 10.53 -13.72 6.72
C ARG A 245 10.57 -14.51 5.42
N LEU A 246 10.26 -13.89 4.29
CA LEU A 246 10.30 -14.53 2.99
C LEU A 246 11.72 -14.97 2.63
N GLU A 247 12.73 -14.13 2.88
CA GLU A 247 14.15 -14.47 2.73
C GLU A 247 14.52 -15.70 3.60
N LYS A 248 14.07 -15.74 4.85
CA LYS A 248 14.32 -16.89 5.75
C LYS A 248 13.78 -18.21 5.20
N TYR A 249 12.71 -18.18 4.40
CA TYR A 249 12.08 -19.36 3.80
C TYR A 249 12.38 -19.46 2.29
N ASP A 250 13.55 -18.98 1.87
CA ASP A 250 14.04 -19.10 0.49
C ASP A 250 13.01 -18.64 -0.56
N PHE A 251 12.39 -17.49 -0.29
CA PHE A 251 11.39 -16.85 -1.15
C PHE A 251 10.18 -17.72 -1.53
N ASP A 252 9.89 -18.73 -0.72
CA ASP A 252 8.68 -19.53 -0.85
C ASP A 252 7.46 -18.79 -0.31
N VAL A 253 6.72 -18.12 -1.20
CA VAL A 253 5.49 -17.39 -0.85
C VAL A 253 4.35 -18.32 -0.40
N PHE A 254 4.41 -19.62 -0.70
CA PHE A 254 3.41 -20.60 -0.27
C PHE A 254 3.72 -21.21 1.10
N HIS A 255 4.89 -20.93 1.67
CA HIS A 255 5.28 -21.51 2.94
C HIS A 255 4.25 -21.20 4.05
N PRO A 256 3.78 -22.20 4.82
CA PRO A 256 2.73 -22.00 5.82
C PRO A 256 3.03 -20.92 6.84
N ASP A 257 4.29 -20.77 7.25
CA ASP A 257 4.67 -19.75 8.22
C ASP A 257 4.63 -18.33 7.65
N ILE A 258 4.79 -18.15 6.33
CA ILE A 258 4.59 -16.86 5.67
C ILE A 258 3.12 -16.46 5.68
N GLN A 259 2.20 -17.43 5.55
CA GLN A 259 0.76 -17.19 5.55
C GLN A 259 0.17 -16.94 6.95
N LYS A 260 0.89 -17.35 8.02
CA LYS A 260 0.45 -17.12 9.39
C LYS A 260 0.57 -15.67 9.81
N HIS A 261 -0.34 -15.26 10.69
CA HIS A 261 -0.26 -13.95 11.34
C HIS A 261 1.06 -13.80 12.11
N ASP A 262 1.72 -12.66 11.91
CA ASP A 262 2.97 -12.36 12.59
C ASP A 262 2.69 -11.70 13.96
N TRP A 263 2.78 -12.48 15.02
CA TRP A 263 2.61 -12.02 16.39
C TRP A 263 3.71 -11.02 16.85
N GLN A 264 4.88 -11.04 16.20
CA GLN A 264 6.00 -10.14 16.51
C GLN A 264 5.80 -8.74 15.92
N LEU A 265 4.79 -8.55 15.08
CA LEU A 265 4.58 -7.27 14.39
C LEU A 265 4.28 -6.13 15.38
N ALA A 266 3.42 -6.36 16.35
CA ALA A 266 3.05 -5.33 17.32
C ALA A 266 4.25 -4.83 18.16
N PRO A 267 5.06 -5.71 18.80
CA PRO A 267 6.27 -5.25 19.50
C PRO A 267 7.31 -4.60 18.58
N LYS A 268 7.43 -5.04 17.31
CA LYS A 268 8.32 -4.39 16.33
C LYS A 268 7.86 -2.98 15.98
N ILE A 269 6.57 -2.78 15.75
CA ILE A 269 5.99 -1.45 15.50
C ILE A 269 6.24 -0.53 16.71
N TRP A 270 5.99 -1.02 17.93
CA TRP A 270 6.25 -0.26 19.14
C TRP A 270 7.72 0.14 19.28
N TYR A 271 8.65 -0.80 19.06
CA TYR A 271 10.08 -0.54 19.13
C TYR A 271 10.51 0.53 18.09
N ARG A 272 10.02 0.42 16.86
CA ARG A 272 10.29 1.40 15.79
C ARG A 272 9.77 2.79 16.17
N TYR A 273 8.58 2.87 16.75
CA TYR A 273 8.03 4.13 17.22
C TYR A 273 8.89 4.76 18.30
N GLN A 274 9.33 3.99 19.31
CA GLN A 274 10.15 4.49 20.42
C GLN A 274 11.55 4.93 19.96
N THR A 275 12.11 4.22 18.99
CA THR A 275 13.47 4.55 18.50
C THR A 275 13.47 5.57 17.37
N GLY A 276 12.31 5.86 16.76
CA GLY A 276 12.19 6.73 15.59
C GLY A 276 12.91 6.18 14.34
N LYS A 277 13.32 4.94 14.30
CA LYS A 277 14.08 4.35 13.20
C LYS A 277 13.11 3.70 12.20
N LEU A 278 13.31 4.02 10.94
CA LEU A 278 12.64 3.34 9.84
C LEU A 278 13.32 2.02 9.52
#